data_febbd2f0d7a6945004c14709425438f9
#
_entry.id   febbd2f0d7a6945004c14709425438f9
#
_cell.length_a   1.000
_cell.length_b   1.000
_cell.length_c   1.000
_cell.angle_alpha   90.00
_cell.angle_beta   90.00
_cell.angle_gamma   90.00
#
_symmetry.space_group_name_H-M   'P 1'
#
loop_
_entity.id
_entity.type
_entity.pdbx_description
1 polymer ?
#
loop_
_entity_poly.entity_id
_entity_poly.type
_entity_poly.pdbx_seq_one_letter_code
_entity_poly.pdbx_strand_id
1 'polypeptide(L)'
;MAALLLTGCSTTAATGEGDGEGSGTRSVEHARGTATVPDAPQRVVVLEPLELDTAVALGVTPVGAAVASNTAGIPAYLGVDGVEPVGTVPEPDIEAIAALEPDLILGTESRHSKLYEQLDSIAPTVFMASQSDPWQENAELIGEALGKSDELDDLLDAYNDRCGELASAYDVAGQTAQLVRPRDETTLSLYGPTSFAGSALECVGFSIPEQDWVDGLQADISPENVLDAQADHVFVTTADVSDEASIPEAIRANADAFPDVTLVDTSYWVSGVGPLGGQKVLDDIEAYLTDLT
;
A
#
# COMPACT_ATOMS: atom_id res chain seq x y z
N MET A 1 -33.20 78.10 13.89
CA MET A 1 -32.10 77.25 13.37
C MET A 1 -31.85 76.21 14.42
N ALA A 2 -32.34 75.00 14.19
CA ALA A 2 -32.19 73.87 15.12
C ALA A 2 -31.16 72.92 14.55
N ALA A 3 -30.10 72.66 15.31
CA ALA A 3 -29.09 71.65 14.97
C ALA A 3 -29.42 70.35 15.69
N LEU A 4 -29.73 69.30 14.92
CA LEU A 4 -29.85 67.92 15.42
C LEU A 4 -28.45 67.29 15.46
N LEU A 5 -28.04 66.83 16.63
CA LEU A 5 -26.89 65.97 16.85
C LEU A 5 -27.38 64.51 16.82
N LEU A 6 -26.94 63.75 15.85
CA LEU A 6 -27.13 62.28 15.78
C LEU A 6 -25.95 61.58 16.46
N THR A 7 -26.20 60.98 17.60
CA THR A 7 -25.30 60.06 18.29
C THR A 7 -25.42 58.68 17.68
N GLY A 8 -24.37 58.21 16.97
CA GLY A 8 -24.26 56.85 16.48
C GLY A 8 -23.75 55.91 17.58
N CYS A 9 -24.56 54.90 17.95
CA CYS A 9 -24.09 53.76 18.75
C CYS A 9 -23.31 52.80 17.88
N SER A 10 -22.02 52.70 18.11
CA SER A 10 -21.16 51.61 17.58
C SER A 10 -21.39 50.37 18.40
N THR A 11 -22.10 49.39 17.84
CA THR A 11 -22.16 48.02 18.35
C THR A 11 -20.88 47.31 17.90
N THR A 12 -19.96 47.09 18.82
CA THR A 12 -18.84 46.19 18.63
C THR A 12 -19.37 44.75 18.58
N ALA A 13 -19.40 44.18 17.39
CA ALA A 13 -19.61 42.73 17.23
C ALA A 13 -18.34 42.06 17.73
N ALA A 14 -18.42 41.32 18.82
CA ALA A 14 -17.43 40.36 19.22
C ALA A 14 -17.41 39.25 18.19
N THR A 15 -16.38 39.20 17.39
CA THR A 15 -16.04 37.99 16.59
C THR A 15 -15.58 36.94 17.58
N GLY A 16 -16.49 35.99 17.89
CA GLY A 16 -16.11 34.74 18.49
C GLY A 16 -15.31 33.96 17.44
N GLU A 17 -14.02 33.83 17.66
CA GLU A 17 -13.23 32.77 17.06
C GLU A 17 -13.73 31.44 17.65
N GLY A 18 -14.67 30.84 16.97
CA GLY A 18 -14.96 29.41 17.11
C GLY A 18 -13.96 28.70 16.24
N ASP A 19 -13.08 27.93 16.85
CA ASP A 19 -12.37 26.84 16.18
C ASP A 19 -13.41 25.88 15.60
N GLY A 20 -13.85 26.16 14.38
CA GLY A 20 -14.63 25.24 13.56
C GLY A 20 -13.62 24.32 12.88
N GLU A 21 -13.46 23.10 13.41
CA GLU A 21 -12.85 21.99 12.69
C GLU A 21 -13.46 21.90 11.28
N GLY A 22 -12.59 21.86 10.29
CA GLY A 22 -12.84 22.10 8.89
C GLY A 22 -14.02 21.37 8.27
N SER A 23 -15.05 22.15 7.93
CA SER A 23 -16.15 21.71 7.05
C SER A 23 -15.87 22.06 5.57
N GLY A 24 -14.62 22.15 5.17
CA GLY A 24 -14.22 22.38 3.80
C GLY A 24 -14.22 21.12 2.96
N THR A 25 -14.21 21.31 1.65
CA THR A 25 -14.07 20.24 0.67
C THR A 25 -13.05 20.64 -0.38
N ARG A 26 -12.33 19.67 -0.95
CA ARG A 26 -11.42 19.83 -2.08
C ARG A 26 -11.80 18.93 -3.24
N SER A 27 -11.30 19.24 -4.41
CA SER A 27 -11.44 18.41 -5.61
C SER A 27 -10.20 17.55 -5.79
N VAL A 28 -10.39 16.25 -6.02
CA VAL A 28 -9.34 15.27 -6.29
C VAL A 28 -9.56 14.67 -7.68
N GLU A 29 -8.56 14.73 -8.54
CA GLU A 29 -8.59 14.06 -9.84
C GLU A 29 -8.23 12.58 -9.66
N HIS A 30 -9.01 11.69 -10.27
CA HIS A 30 -8.84 10.25 -10.15
C HIS A 30 -9.27 9.50 -11.41
N ALA A 31 -9.18 8.17 -11.45
CA ALA A 31 -9.46 7.37 -12.65
C ALA A 31 -10.86 7.55 -13.26
N ARG A 32 -11.83 8.05 -12.50
CA ARG A 32 -13.21 8.32 -12.96
C ARG A 32 -13.53 9.80 -13.17
N GLY A 33 -12.54 10.68 -13.13
CA GLY A 33 -12.70 12.13 -13.29
C GLY A 33 -12.35 12.86 -12.00
N THR A 34 -13.24 13.70 -11.49
CA THR A 34 -12.99 14.53 -10.31
C THR A 34 -14.02 14.24 -9.23
N ALA A 35 -13.56 13.90 -8.03
CA ALA A 35 -14.40 13.77 -6.85
C ALA A 35 -14.28 15.01 -5.95
N THR A 36 -15.36 15.37 -5.26
CA THR A 36 -15.34 16.38 -4.21
C THR A 36 -15.32 15.67 -2.86
N VAL A 37 -14.20 15.75 -2.15
CA VAL A 37 -13.98 15.03 -0.89
C VAL A 37 -13.86 16.00 0.29
N PRO A 38 -14.13 15.59 1.54
CA PRO A 38 -13.85 16.40 2.73
C PRO A 38 -12.37 16.79 2.83
N ASP A 39 -12.05 17.98 3.33
CA ASP A 39 -10.67 18.38 3.59
C ASP A 39 -9.97 17.49 4.64
N ALA A 40 -10.74 16.93 5.57
CA ALA A 40 -10.25 16.02 6.58
C ALA A 40 -11.28 14.89 6.78
N PRO A 41 -11.27 13.84 5.92
CA PRO A 41 -12.20 12.73 6.04
C PRO A 41 -11.99 11.98 7.37
N GLN A 42 -13.09 11.62 8.04
CA GLN A 42 -13.07 11.01 9.37
C GLN A 42 -13.49 9.53 9.34
N ARG A 43 -14.23 9.14 8.32
CA ARG A 43 -14.80 7.79 8.19
C ARG A 43 -14.43 7.18 6.85
N VAL A 44 -13.16 6.88 6.72
CA VAL A 44 -12.59 6.37 5.47
C VAL A 44 -12.81 4.86 5.36
N VAL A 45 -13.28 4.38 4.22
CA VAL A 45 -13.28 2.97 3.83
C VAL A 45 -12.29 2.78 2.69
N VAL A 46 -11.48 1.72 2.76
CA VAL A 46 -10.44 1.41 1.79
C VAL A 46 -10.64 0.02 1.21
N LEU A 47 -10.42 -0.15 -0.09
CA LEU A 47 -10.69 -1.41 -0.80
C LEU A 47 -9.42 -2.13 -1.28
N GLU A 48 -8.25 -1.53 -1.05
CA GLU A 48 -6.95 -2.08 -1.44
C GLU A 48 -5.93 -2.04 -0.28
N PRO A 49 -4.99 -2.98 -0.24
CA PRO A 49 -3.93 -2.98 0.78
C PRO A 49 -3.07 -1.71 0.80
N LEU A 50 -2.76 -1.14 -0.39
CA LEU A 50 -2.01 0.12 -0.50
C LEU A 50 -2.74 1.27 0.18
N GLU A 51 -4.05 1.36 -0.02
CA GLU A 51 -4.89 2.40 0.59
C GLU A 51 -4.93 2.26 2.12
N LEU A 52 -4.99 1.01 2.61
CA LEU A 52 -4.97 0.72 4.04
C LEU A 52 -3.63 1.11 4.67
N ASP A 53 -2.53 0.65 4.10
CA ASP A 53 -1.17 0.93 4.58
C ASP A 53 -0.90 2.43 4.59
N THR A 54 -1.16 3.11 3.46
CA THR A 54 -0.92 4.55 3.31
C THR A 54 -1.78 5.37 4.27
N ALA A 55 -3.07 5.04 4.44
CA ALA A 55 -3.94 5.73 5.39
C ALA A 55 -3.40 5.61 6.82
N VAL A 56 -3.01 4.39 7.23
CA VAL A 56 -2.44 4.15 8.56
C VAL A 56 -1.11 4.86 8.74
N ALA A 57 -0.24 4.86 7.74
CA ALA A 57 1.04 5.59 7.74
C ALA A 57 0.83 7.09 7.98
N LEU A 58 -0.24 7.65 7.41
CA LEU A 58 -0.64 9.05 7.56
C LEU A 58 -1.42 9.34 8.86
N GLY A 59 -1.54 8.35 9.75
CA GLY A 59 -2.26 8.48 11.02
C GLY A 59 -3.79 8.49 10.89
N VAL A 60 -4.32 8.04 9.76
CA VAL A 60 -5.75 7.85 9.54
C VAL A 60 -6.07 6.37 9.70
N THR A 61 -6.86 6.01 10.72
CA THR A 61 -7.34 4.64 10.88
C THR A 61 -8.67 4.50 10.13
N PRO A 62 -8.74 3.73 9.03
CA PRO A 62 -9.98 3.52 8.31
C PRO A 62 -11.05 2.86 9.20
N VAL A 63 -12.32 3.21 9.01
CA VAL A 63 -13.42 2.54 9.72
C VAL A 63 -13.72 1.17 9.13
N GLY A 64 -13.31 0.91 7.89
CA GLY A 64 -13.45 -0.38 7.23
C GLY A 64 -12.41 -0.59 6.14
N ALA A 65 -12.02 -1.85 5.92
CA ALA A 65 -11.10 -2.22 4.86
C ALA A 65 -11.49 -3.55 4.21
N ALA A 66 -11.36 -3.63 2.88
CA ALA A 66 -11.38 -4.92 2.21
C ALA A 66 -10.04 -5.65 2.48
N VAL A 67 -10.12 -6.94 2.78
CA VAL A 67 -8.95 -7.73 3.15
C VAL A 67 -8.43 -8.55 1.98
N ALA A 68 -7.12 -8.74 1.90
CA ALA A 68 -6.55 -9.63 0.92
C ALA A 68 -6.99 -11.08 1.21
N SER A 69 -7.38 -11.83 0.18
CA SER A 69 -7.93 -13.20 0.34
C SER A 69 -6.92 -14.21 0.90
N ASN A 70 -5.65 -13.87 0.95
CA ASN A 70 -4.55 -14.70 1.47
C ASN A 70 -4.09 -14.27 2.88
N THR A 71 -4.76 -13.33 3.52
CA THR A 71 -4.47 -12.88 4.89
C THR A 71 -5.67 -13.12 5.81
N ALA A 72 -5.40 -13.33 7.09
CA ALA A 72 -6.45 -13.52 8.10
C ALA A 72 -6.85 -12.15 8.69
N GLY A 73 -7.55 -11.32 7.92
CA GLY A 73 -8.02 -10.00 8.37
C GLY A 73 -6.99 -8.88 8.14
N ILE A 74 -7.04 -7.86 9.00
CA ILE A 74 -6.15 -6.70 8.94
C ILE A 74 -4.72 -7.13 9.32
N PRO A 75 -3.70 -6.80 8.50
CA PRO A 75 -2.32 -7.21 8.80
C PRO A 75 -1.79 -6.64 10.11
N ALA A 76 -1.19 -7.52 10.93
CA ALA A 76 -0.73 -7.16 12.27
C ALA A 76 0.42 -6.13 12.27
N TYR A 77 1.22 -6.06 11.19
CA TYR A 77 2.31 -5.10 11.08
C TYR A 77 1.84 -3.63 11.08
N LEU A 78 0.58 -3.38 10.69
CA LEU A 78 -0.01 -2.03 10.71
C LEU A 78 -0.24 -1.50 12.12
N GLY A 79 -0.34 -2.36 13.14
CA GLY A 79 -0.46 -1.96 14.54
C GLY A 79 -1.76 -1.21 14.86
N VAL A 80 -2.82 -1.41 14.09
CA VAL A 80 -4.12 -0.75 14.27
C VAL A 80 -5.21 -1.72 14.69
N ASP A 81 -6.15 -1.22 15.47
CA ASP A 81 -7.36 -1.92 15.91
C ASP A 81 -8.62 -1.18 15.44
N GLY A 82 -9.74 -1.87 15.41
CA GLY A 82 -11.05 -1.25 15.14
C GLY A 82 -11.35 -0.98 13.66
N VAL A 83 -10.56 -1.55 12.74
CA VAL A 83 -10.85 -1.55 11.30
C VAL A 83 -11.76 -2.74 11.00
N GLU A 84 -13.00 -2.49 10.57
CA GLU A 84 -13.96 -3.55 10.25
C GLU A 84 -13.66 -4.17 8.87
N PRO A 85 -13.55 -5.49 8.73
CA PRO A 85 -13.44 -6.13 7.43
C PRO A 85 -14.73 -5.94 6.61
N VAL A 86 -14.62 -5.36 5.41
CA VAL A 86 -15.75 -5.13 4.49
C VAL A 86 -15.67 -6.01 3.25
N GLY A 87 -15.47 -7.29 3.43
CA GLY A 87 -15.30 -8.27 2.36
C GLY A 87 -13.85 -8.45 1.96
N THR A 88 -13.65 -9.01 0.78
CA THR A 88 -12.30 -9.22 0.21
C THR A 88 -12.02 -8.18 -0.88
N VAL A 89 -10.73 -7.97 -1.19
CA VAL A 89 -10.32 -7.03 -2.24
C VAL A 89 -11.06 -7.25 -3.56
N PRO A 90 -11.18 -8.50 -4.11
CA PRO A 90 -11.94 -8.69 -5.34
C PRO A 90 -13.47 -8.64 -5.17
N GLU A 91 -13.98 -8.82 -3.96
CA GLU A 91 -15.41 -8.88 -3.65
C GLU A 91 -15.73 -8.08 -2.37
N PRO A 92 -15.71 -6.72 -2.43
CA PRO A 92 -16.12 -5.87 -1.31
C PRO A 92 -17.60 -6.03 -1.00
N ASP A 93 -17.96 -5.98 0.28
CA ASP A 93 -19.34 -6.04 0.76
C ASP A 93 -19.93 -4.63 0.83
N ILE A 94 -20.74 -4.27 -0.17
CA ILE A 94 -21.36 -2.94 -0.31
C ILE A 94 -22.30 -2.64 0.86
N GLU A 95 -23.01 -3.64 1.40
CA GLU A 95 -23.93 -3.44 2.53
C GLU A 95 -23.14 -3.14 3.81
N ALA A 96 -22.05 -3.85 4.04
CA ALA A 96 -21.14 -3.60 5.16
C ALA A 96 -20.49 -2.19 5.04
N ILE A 97 -20.06 -1.80 3.84
CA ILE A 97 -19.51 -0.46 3.57
C ILE A 97 -20.55 0.62 3.91
N ALA A 98 -21.78 0.48 3.40
CA ALA A 98 -22.84 1.45 3.66
C ALA A 98 -23.21 1.56 5.15
N ALA A 99 -23.18 0.43 5.89
CA ALA A 99 -23.47 0.41 7.32
C ALA A 99 -22.41 1.15 8.16
N LEU A 100 -21.21 1.35 7.64
CA LEU A 100 -20.17 2.14 8.28
C LEU A 100 -20.35 3.65 8.08
N GLU A 101 -21.32 4.11 7.28
CA GLU A 101 -21.57 5.53 6.99
C GLU A 101 -20.28 6.31 6.67
N PRO A 102 -19.48 5.88 5.64
CA PRO A 102 -18.22 6.54 5.30
C PRO A 102 -18.46 7.96 4.77
N ASP A 103 -17.43 8.81 4.90
CA ASP A 103 -17.36 10.13 4.27
C ASP A 103 -16.35 10.17 3.11
N LEU A 104 -15.57 9.08 2.93
CA LEU A 104 -14.68 8.85 1.80
C LEU A 104 -14.51 7.34 1.57
N ILE A 105 -14.53 6.93 0.31
CA ILE A 105 -14.22 5.57 -0.12
C ILE A 105 -13.03 5.63 -1.09
N LEU A 106 -12.00 4.80 -0.84
CA LEU A 106 -10.88 4.63 -1.74
C LEU A 106 -10.96 3.26 -2.41
N GLY A 107 -10.53 3.15 -3.66
CA GLY A 107 -10.55 1.88 -4.40
C GLY A 107 -9.75 1.95 -5.71
N THR A 108 -9.90 0.92 -6.56
CA THR A 108 -9.13 0.78 -7.79
C THR A 108 -10.03 0.56 -9.00
N GLU A 109 -9.81 1.31 -10.06
CA GLU A 109 -10.55 1.18 -11.32
C GLU A 109 -10.37 -0.21 -11.93
N SER A 110 -9.14 -0.73 -11.97
CA SER A 110 -8.85 -2.04 -12.58
C SER A 110 -9.58 -3.21 -11.92
N ARG A 111 -10.01 -3.08 -10.66
CA ARG A 111 -10.73 -4.15 -9.92
C ARG A 111 -12.18 -3.80 -9.62
N HIS A 112 -12.44 -2.55 -9.22
CA HIS A 112 -13.73 -2.13 -8.66
C HIS A 112 -14.59 -1.31 -9.63
N SER A 113 -14.20 -1.22 -10.92
CA SER A 113 -14.89 -0.39 -11.93
C SER A 113 -16.41 -0.59 -11.99
N LYS A 114 -16.88 -1.82 -11.79
CA LYS A 114 -18.32 -2.16 -11.83
C LYS A 114 -19.08 -1.71 -10.58
N LEU A 115 -18.37 -1.43 -9.51
CA LEU A 115 -18.94 -1.04 -8.21
C LEU A 115 -18.95 0.47 -8.03
N TYR A 116 -18.25 1.25 -8.89
CA TYR A 116 -18.05 2.68 -8.71
C TYR A 116 -19.34 3.44 -8.43
N GLU A 117 -20.35 3.30 -9.31
CA GLU A 117 -21.64 4.01 -9.17
C GLU A 117 -22.38 3.68 -7.84
N GLN A 118 -22.21 2.45 -7.34
CA GLN A 118 -22.81 2.04 -6.08
C GLN A 118 -22.06 2.66 -4.90
N LEU A 119 -20.72 2.63 -4.94
CA LEU A 119 -19.86 3.22 -3.92
C LEU A 119 -20.03 4.74 -3.85
N ASP A 120 -20.03 5.42 -5.00
CA ASP A 120 -20.19 6.88 -5.09
C ASP A 120 -21.60 7.34 -4.64
N SER A 121 -22.60 6.45 -4.70
CA SER A 121 -23.91 6.72 -4.12
C SER A 121 -23.94 6.66 -2.57
N ILE A 122 -22.92 6.05 -1.95
CA ILE A 122 -22.77 5.95 -0.49
C ILE A 122 -21.95 7.13 0.03
N ALA A 123 -20.78 7.39 -0.57
CA ALA A 123 -19.90 8.48 -0.21
C ALA A 123 -19.00 8.87 -1.40
N PRO A 124 -18.41 10.09 -1.40
CA PRO A 124 -17.39 10.45 -2.38
C PRO A 124 -16.35 9.34 -2.54
N THR A 125 -16.11 8.92 -3.79
CA THR A 125 -15.29 7.76 -4.10
C THR A 125 -14.14 8.16 -5.00
N VAL A 126 -12.91 7.85 -4.60
CA VAL A 126 -11.66 8.10 -5.33
C VAL A 126 -11.04 6.78 -5.74
N PHE A 127 -10.78 6.58 -7.04
CA PHE A 127 -10.18 5.37 -7.57
C PHE A 127 -8.79 5.65 -8.15
N MET A 128 -7.76 4.96 -7.67
CA MET A 128 -6.51 4.83 -8.44
C MET A 128 -6.77 4.03 -9.72
N ALA A 129 -5.96 4.22 -10.76
CA ALA A 129 -6.20 3.59 -12.05
C ALA A 129 -5.91 2.08 -12.00
N SER A 130 -4.74 1.69 -11.52
CA SER A 130 -4.30 0.30 -11.44
C SER A 130 -3.35 0.07 -10.26
N GLN A 131 -3.45 -1.09 -9.63
CA GLN A 131 -2.44 -1.55 -8.67
C GLN A 131 -1.10 -1.94 -9.34
N SER A 132 -1.05 -1.96 -10.69
CA SER A 132 0.19 -2.19 -11.46
C SER A 132 0.96 -0.91 -11.74
N ASP A 133 0.38 0.24 -11.45
CA ASP A 133 1.08 1.53 -11.52
C ASP A 133 2.08 1.61 -10.34
N PRO A 134 3.13 2.45 -10.43
CA PRO A 134 4.09 2.63 -9.35
C PRO A 134 3.38 2.92 -8.03
N TRP A 135 3.73 2.18 -6.99
CA TRP A 135 3.01 2.28 -5.72
C TRP A 135 3.12 3.65 -5.06
N GLN A 136 4.23 4.37 -5.29
CA GLN A 136 4.42 5.74 -4.79
C GLN A 136 3.43 6.71 -5.45
N GLU A 137 3.23 6.62 -6.78
CA GLU A 137 2.26 7.45 -7.50
C GLU A 137 0.82 7.19 -7.02
N ASN A 138 0.48 5.92 -6.78
CA ASN A 138 -0.81 5.57 -6.19
C ASN A 138 -0.94 6.08 -4.75
N ALA A 139 0.13 6.05 -3.95
CA ALA A 139 0.14 6.59 -2.59
C ALA A 139 -0.06 8.12 -2.59
N GLU A 140 0.52 8.85 -3.57
CA GLU A 140 0.33 10.30 -3.73
C GLU A 140 -1.16 10.64 -3.92
N LEU A 141 -1.88 9.90 -4.75
CA LEU A 141 -3.33 10.08 -4.90
C LEU A 141 -4.08 9.83 -3.58
N ILE A 142 -3.68 8.81 -2.81
CA ILE A 142 -4.28 8.52 -1.51
C ILE A 142 -4.00 9.65 -0.52
N GLY A 143 -2.77 10.16 -0.47
CA GLY A 143 -2.38 11.32 0.34
C GLY A 143 -3.19 12.56 -0.01
N GLU A 144 -3.38 12.85 -1.30
CA GLU A 144 -4.25 13.91 -1.78
C GLU A 144 -5.70 13.68 -1.32
N ALA A 145 -6.24 12.48 -1.50
CA ALA A 145 -7.61 12.14 -1.09
C ALA A 145 -7.82 12.25 0.43
N LEU A 146 -6.80 12.05 1.24
CA LEU A 146 -6.84 12.18 2.69
C LEU A 146 -6.51 13.61 3.18
N GLY A 147 -6.04 14.51 2.30
CA GLY A 147 -5.59 15.86 2.65
C GLY A 147 -4.27 15.89 3.41
N LYS A 148 -3.38 14.98 3.08
CA LYS A 148 -2.11 14.71 3.77
C LYS A 148 -0.94 14.55 2.81
N SER A 149 -0.93 15.34 1.71
CA SER A 149 0.13 15.25 0.69
C SER A 149 1.51 15.57 1.27
N ASP A 150 1.63 16.64 2.07
CA ASP A 150 2.92 17.03 2.65
C ASP A 150 3.47 15.95 3.60
N GLU A 151 2.61 15.34 4.43
CA GLU A 151 3.01 14.25 5.32
C GLU A 151 3.38 12.98 4.55
N LEU A 152 2.73 12.73 3.40
CA LEU A 152 3.09 11.61 2.54
C LEU A 152 4.43 11.83 1.85
N ASP A 153 4.69 13.03 1.33
CA ASP A 153 5.98 13.38 0.72
C ASP A 153 7.14 13.09 1.69
N ASP A 154 6.99 13.49 2.96
CA ASP A 154 7.98 13.20 4.01
C ASP A 154 8.19 11.68 4.21
N LEU A 155 7.13 10.85 4.12
CA LEU A 155 7.24 9.40 4.25
C LEU A 155 7.92 8.76 3.04
N LEU A 156 7.63 9.21 1.83
CA LEU A 156 8.24 8.72 0.60
C LEU A 156 9.71 9.13 0.51
N ASP A 157 10.04 10.35 0.91
CA ASP A 157 11.44 10.82 1.01
C ASP A 157 12.21 9.96 2.01
N ALA A 158 11.66 9.70 3.20
CA ALA A 158 12.30 8.83 4.19
C ALA A 158 12.50 7.39 3.70
N TYR A 159 11.57 6.84 2.90
CA TYR A 159 11.73 5.54 2.25
C TYR A 159 12.88 5.55 1.24
N ASN A 160 12.91 6.56 0.36
CA ASN A 160 13.94 6.70 -0.67
C ASN A 160 15.34 6.93 -0.08
N ASP A 161 15.44 7.76 0.97
CA ASP A 161 16.69 7.99 1.70
C ASP A 161 17.21 6.68 2.29
N ARG A 162 16.35 5.88 2.90
CA ARG A 162 16.74 4.58 3.45
C ARG A 162 17.19 3.59 2.37
N CYS A 163 16.51 3.54 1.21
CA CYS A 163 16.99 2.79 0.05
C CYS A 163 18.45 3.17 -0.31
N GLY A 164 18.73 4.48 -0.41
CA GLY A 164 20.07 5.00 -0.71
C GLY A 164 21.10 4.66 0.37
N GLU A 165 20.72 4.69 1.64
CA GLU A 165 21.56 4.30 2.76
C GLU A 165 21.96 2.82 2.66
N LEU A 166 21.00 1.91 2.44
CA LEU A 166 21.23 0.49 2.28
C LEU A 166 22.10 0.19 1.04
N ALA A 167 21.77 0.79 -0.10
CA ALA A 167 22.57 0.64 -1.33
C ALA A 167 24.03 1.11 -1.16
N SER A 168 24.25 2.09 -0.26
CA SER A 168 25.59 2.61 0.04
C SER A 168 26.34 1.77 1.08
N ALA A 169 25.60 1.13 2.01
CA ALA A 169 26.18 0.34 3.09
C ALA A 169 26.59 -1.07 2.64
N TYR A 170 25.88 -1.64 1.67
CA TYR A 170 26.05 -3.00 1.20
C TYR A 170 26.38 -3.04 -0.29
N ASP A 171 27.44 -3.81 -0.67
CA ASP A 171 27.86 -3.95 -2.07
C ASP A 171 27.11 -5.12 -2.72
N VAL A 172 25.88 -4.86 -3.15
CA VAL A 172 25.05 -5.83 -3.88
C VAL A 172 24.99 -5.55 -5.39
N ALA A 173 25.78 -4.61 -5.88
CA ALA A 173 25.80 -4.25 -7.29
C ALA A 173 26.21 -5.44 -8.18
N GLY A 174 25.34 -5.77 -9.14
CA GLY A 174 25.53 -6.91 -10.03
C GLY A 174 25.08 -8.26 -9.46
N GLN A 175 24.55 -8.28 -8.25
CA GLN A 175 23.87 -9.45 -7.69
C GLN A 175 22.39 -9.42 -8.06
N THR A 176 21.81 -10.61 -8.20
CA THR A 176 20.42 -10.79 -8.54
C THR A 176 19.60 -11.23 -7.33
N ALA A 177 18.37 -10.72 -7.21
CA ALA A 177 17.43 -11.15 -6.19
C ALA A 177 16.06 -11.49 -6.81
N GLN A 178 15.40 -12.54 -6.31
CA GLN A 178 14.09 -12.95 -6.81
C GLN A 178 13.12 -13.23 -5.66
N LEU A 179 11.97 -12.57 -5.67
CA LEU A 179 10.86 -12.94 -4.79
C LEU A 179 10.03 -14.05 -5.43
N VAL A 180 9.84 -15.13 -4.68
CA VAL A 180 9.02 -16.29 -5.05
C VAL A 180 7.85 -16.42 -4.08
N ARG A 181 6.64 -16.46 -4.60
CA ARG A 181 5.44 -16.72 -3.82
C ARG A 181 4.83 -18.07 -4.18
N PRO A 182 4.83 -19.04 -3.27
CA PRO A 182 4.04 -20.26 -3.43
C PRO A 182 2.54 -19.91 -3.44
N ARG A 183 1.85 -20.20 -4.55
CA ARG A 183 0.40 -19.96 -4.67
C ARG A 183 -0.40 -21.19 -4.26
N ASP A 184 0.03 -22.33 -4.78
CA ASP A 184 -0.51 -23.65 -4.53
C ASP A 184 0.54 -24.74 -4.90
N GLU A 185 0.13 -26.00 -4.91
CA GLU A 185 1.02 -27.13 -5.25
C GLU A 185 1.53 -27.12 -6.72
N THR A 186 0.92 -26.32 -7.59
CA THR A 186 1.17 -26.30 -9.04
C THR A 186 1.73 -24.97 -9.56
N THR A 187 1.74 -23.94 -8.73
CA THR A 187 2.05 -22.57 -9.17
C THR A 187 2.96 -21.84 -8.20
N LEU A 188 4.06 -21.32 -8.72
CA LEU A 188 4.92 -20.33 -8.06
C LEU A 188 4.84 -19.03 -8.84
N SER A 189 4.54 -17.92 -8.15
CA SER A 189 4.61 -16.59 -8.76
C SER A 189 5.96 -15.96 -8.48
N LEU A 190 6.64 -15.52 -9.53
CA LEU A 190 7.83 -14.68 -9.48
C LEU A 190 7.39 -13.22 -9.57
N TYR A 191 8.04 -12.34 -8.83
CA TYR A 191 7.72 -10.92 -8.83
C TYR A 191 8.77 -10.13 -9.59
N GLY A 192 8.31 -9.31 -10.54
CA GLY A 192 9.11 -8.51 -11.45
C GLY A 192 9.48 -7.14 -10.89
N PRO A 193 10.28 -6.35 -11.65
CA PRO A 193 10.84 -5.08 -11.19
C PRO A 193 9.77 -4.01 -10.87
N THR A 194 8.61 -4.02 -11.55
CA THR A 194 7.52 -3.08 -11.28
C THR A 194 6.63 -3.49 -10.11
N SER A 195 6.83 -4.70 -9.55
CA SER A 195 6.15 -5.12 -8.33
C SER A 195 6.67 -4.33 -7.12
N PHE A 196 5.85 -4.24 -6.08
CA PHE A 196 6.25 -3.59 -4.83
C PHE A 196 7.56 -4.16 -4.26
N ALA A 197 7.63 -5.48 -4.09
CA ALA A 197 8.83 -6.13 -3.57
C ALA A 197 10.02 -6.02 -4.54
N GLY A 198 9.78 -6.14 -5.87
CA GLY A 198 10.83 -5.96 -6.88
C GLY A 198 11.41 -4.56 -6.83
N SER A 199 10.57 -3.53 -6.75
CA SER A 199 11.03 -2.14 -6.63
C SER A 199 11.83 -1.90 -5.34
N ALA A 200 11.48 -2.57 -4.22
CA ALA A 200 12.23 -2.50 -2.98
C ALA A 200 13.61 -3.17 -3.09
N LEU A 201 13.70 -4.32 -3.75
CA LEU A 201 14.98 -4.98 -4.01
C LEU A 201 15.87 -4.14 -4.94
N GLU A 202 15.30 -3.57 -6.02
CA GLU A 202 16.04 -2.69 -6.93
C GLU A 202 16.52 -1.40 -6.27
N CYS A 203 15.72 -0.82 -5.36
CA CYS A 203 16.13 0.42 -4.69
C CYS A 203 17.35 0.21 -3.76
N VAL A 204 17.56 -1.01 -3.26
CA VAL A 204 18.76 -1.38 -2.48
C VAL A 204 19.95 -1.74 -3.39
N GLY A 205 19.72 -1.96 -4.69
CA GLY A 205 20.78 -2.18 -5.68
C GLY A 205 20.86 -3.58 -6.27
N PHE A 206 19.93 -4.47 -5.92
CA PHE A 206 19.79 -5.77 -6.60
C PHE A 206 19.25 -5.59 -8.01
N SER A 207 19.47 -6.60 -8.85
CA SER A 207 18.83 -6.71 -10.15
C SER A 207 17.81 -7.86 -10.11
N ILE A 208 16.64 -7.66 -10.73
CA ILE A 208 15.65 -8.74 -10.87
C ILE A 208 15.95 -9.50 -12.16
N PRO A 209 16.06 -10.85 -12.15
CA PRO A 209 16.27 -11.64 -13.36
C PRO A 209 15.17 -11.42 -14.40
N GLU A 210 15.53 -11.37 -15.67
CA GLU A 210 14.59 -11.20 -16.78
C GLU A 210 13.65 -12.40 -16.89
N GLN A 211 12.33 -12.13 -16.99
CA GLN A 211 11.25 -13.11 -17.19
C GLN A 211 10.22 -12.57 -18.18
N ASP A 212 9.30 -13.42 -18.61
CA ASP A 212 8.12 -13.02 -19.36
C ASP A 212 7.07 -12.37 -18.43
N TRP A 213 7.41 -11.18 -17.91
CA TRP A 213 6.57 -10.46 -16.96
C TRP A 213 5.22 -10.06 -17.55
N VAL A 214 4.13 -10.35 -16.85
CA VAL A 214 2.83 -9.73 -17.15
C VAL A 214 2.84 -8.32 -16.57
N ASP A 215 2.80 -7.34 -17.46
CA ASP A 215 2.87 -5.90 -17.14
C ASP A 215 4.09 -5.49 -16.25
N GLY A 216 5.20 -6.23 -16.33
CA GLY A 216 6.37 -6.02 -15.48
C GLY A 216 6.19 -6.51 -14.03
N LEU A 217 4.99 -6.94 -13.65
CA LEU A 217 4.59 -7.18 -12.26
C LEU A 217 4.93 -8.60 -11.79
N GLN A 218 4.53 -9.63 -12.53
CA GLN A 218 4.74 -11.03 -12.14
C GLN A 218 4.79 -11.98 -13.32
N ALA A 219 5.37 -13.16 -13.08
CA ALA A 219 5.29 -14.32 -13.96
C ALA A 219 4.96 -15.57 -13.13
N ASP A 220 4.05 -16.40 -13.61
CA ASP A 220 3.72 -17.65 -12.95
C ASP A 220 4.45 -18.81 -13.62
N ILE A 221 5.11 -19.63 -12.82
CA ILE A 221 5.82 -20.83 -13.26
C ILE A 221 5.26 -22.09 -12.57
N SER A 222 5.42 -23.25 -13.20
CA SER A 222 5.18 -24.51 -12.51
C SER A 222 6.41 -24.92 -11.68
N PRO A 223 6.26 -25.72 -10.61
CA PRO A 223 7.39 -26.23 -9.84
C PRO A 223 8.43 -27.01 -10.67
N GLU A 224 8.03 -27.57 -11.82
CA GLU A 224 8.93 -28.25 -12.76
C GLU A 224 9.91 -27.27 -13.42
N ASN A 225 9.53 -25.98 -13.54
CA ASN A 225 10.34 -24.91 -14.10
C ASN A 225 11.01 -24.05 -13.01
N VAL A 226 11.16 -24.57 -11.80
CA VAL A 226 11.68 -23.81 -10.65
C VAL A 226 13.03 -23.17 -10.91
N LEU A 227 13.84 -23.70 -11.83
CA LEU A 227 15.12 -23.11 -12.20
C LEU A 227 15.00 -21.73 -12.87
N ASP A 228 13.82 -21.37 -13.38
CA ASP A 228 13.55 -20.02 -13.88
C ASP A 228 13.52 -18.98 -12.73
N ALA A 229 13.36 -19.45 -11.50
CA ALA A 229 13.41 -18.59 -10.29
C ALA A 229 14.84 -18.37 -9.74
N GLN A 230 15.89 -18.86 -10.44
CA GLN A 230 17.25 -18.72 -9.95
C GLN A 230 17.70 -17.26 -9.88
N ALA A 231 18.31 -16.92 -8.75
CA ALA A 231 18.99 -15.66 -8.48
C ALA A 231 20.11 -15.93 -7.47
N ASP A 232 21.00 -14.95 -7.26
CA ASP A 232 22.01 -15.04 -6.20
C ASP A 232 21.36 -15.08 -4.82
N HIS A 233 20.21 -14.39 -4.67
CA HIS A 233 19.40 -14.34 -3.44
C HIS A 233 17.93 -14.61 -3.77
N VAL A 234 17.31 -15.56 -3.07
CA VAL A 234 15.90 -15.93 -3.28
C VAL A 234 15.11 -15.71 -2.00
N PHE A 235 14.12 -14.84 -2.07
CA PHE A 235 13.17 -14.59 -0.99
C PHE A 235 11.89 -15.38 -1.25
N VAL A 236 11.46 -16.19 -0.29
CA VAL A 236 10.24 -17.01 -0.41
C VAL A 236 9.21 -16.53 0.58
N THR A 237 8.03 -16.16 0.09
CA THR A 237 6.96 -15.65 0.97
C THR A 237 6.27 -16.77 1.75
N THR A 238 5.99 -16.51 3.01
CA THR A 238 5.24 -17.40 3.91
C THR A 238 4.41 -16.60 4.91
N ALA A 239 3.46 -17.24 5.56
CA ALA A 239 2.75 -16.68 6.72
C ALA A 239 3.50 -16.92 8.06
N ASP A 240 4.49 -17.83 8.07
CA ASP A 240 5.32 -18.13 9.23
C ASP A 240 6.79 -18.26 8.80
N VAL A 241 7.56 -17.20 8.99
CA VAL A 241 8.97 -17.14 8.60
C VAL A 241 9.87 -18.07 9.43
N SER A 242 9.36 -18.64 10.52
CA SER A 242 10.08 -19.63 11.34
C SER A 242 9.91 -21.07 10.84
N ASP A 243 8.96 -21.32 9.93
CA ASP A 243 8.68 -22.64 9.39
C ASP A 243 9.43 -22.88 8.05
N GLU A 244 10.62 -23.47 8.14
CA GLU A 244 11.42 -23.85 6.96
C GLU A 244 10.69 -24.83 6.01
N ALA A 245 9.64 -25.53 6.46
CA ALA A 245 8.83 -26.36 5.58
C ALA A 245 8.01 -25.55 4.58
N SER A 246 7.87 -24.24 4.81
CA SER A 246 7.25 -23.29 3.86
C SER A 246 8.05 -23.11 2.57
N ILE A 247 9.36 -23.45 2.55
CA ILE A 247 10.14 -23.43 1.31
C ILE A 247 9.60 -24.53 0.38
N PRO A 248 9.21 -24.20 -0.86
CA PRO A 248 8.70 -25.18 -1.84
C PRO A 248 9.63 -26.39 -2.02
N GLU A 249 9.04 -27.58 -2.13
CA GLU A 249 9.83 -28.80 -2.31
C GLU A 249 10.72 -28.72 -3.58
N ALA A 250 10.21 -28.09 -4.64
CA ALA A 250 10.96 -27.89 -5.87
C ALA A 250 12.27 -27.07 -5.65
N ILE A 251 12.25 -26.05 -4.78
CA ILE A 251 13.44 -25.28 -4.40
C ILE A 251 14.36 -26.17 -3.55
N ARG A 252 13.84 -26.84 -2.52
CA ARG A 252 14.63 -27.72 -1.64
C ARG A 252 15.31 -28.87 -2.40
N ALA A 253 14.60 -29.45 -3.39
CA ALA A 253 15.13 -30.53 -4.23
C ALA A 253 16.24 -30.08 -5.17
N ASN A 254 16.39 -28.77 -5.41
CA ASN A 254 17.40 -28.16 -6.26
C ASN A 254 18.33 -27.22 -5.46
N ALA A 255 18.67 -27.57 -4.23
CA ALA A 255 19.45 -26.73 -3.31
C ALA A 255 20.79 -26.21 -3.89
N ASP A 256 21.44 -26.97 -4.77
CA ASP A 256 22.67 -26.54 -5.45
C ASP A 256 22.41 -25.31 -6.37
N ALA A 257 21.18 -25.14 -6.86
CA ALA A 257 20.77 -24.03 -7.71
C ALA A 257 20.21 -22.84 -6.90
N PHE A 258 19.89 -23.07 -5.64
CA PHE A 258 19.34 -22.10 -4.70
C PHE A 258 20.18 -22.07 -3.41
N PRO A 259 21.44 -21.57 -3.48
CA PRO A 259 22.36 -21.62 -2.34
C PRO A 259 21.93 -20.71 -1.18
N ASP A 260 21.12 -19.70 -1.47
CA ASP A 260 20.68 -18.71 -0.49
C ASP A 260 19.17 -18.45 -0.65
N VAL A 261 18.39 -18.98 0.31
CA VAL A 261 16.93 -18.87 0.35
C VAL A 261 16.49 -18.36 1.70
N THR A 262 15.79 -17.23 1.71
CA THR A 262 15.29 -16.58 2.92
C THR A 262 13.76 -16.54 2.91
N LEU A 263 13.13 -16.93 4.04
CA LEU A 263 11.69 -16.80 4.24
C LEU A 263 11.33 -15.38 4.65
N VAL A 264 10.30 -14.82 4.01
CA VAL A 264 9.80 -13.47 4.26
C VAL A 264 8.29 -13.46 4.43
N ASP A 265 7.78 -12.51 5.21
CA ASP A 265 6.35 -12.46 5.56
C ASP A 265 5.50 -11.93 4.39
N THR A 266 4.57 -12.78 3.92
CA THR A 266 3.63 -12.45 2.84
C THR A 266 2.82 -11.18 3.14
N SER A 267 2.54 -10.88 4.42
CA SER A 267 1.63 -9.82 4.82
C SER A 267 2.10 -8.42 4.43
N TYR A 268 3.42 -8.20 4.30
CA TYR A 268 3.99 -6.93 3.86
C TYR A 268 4.93 -7.04 2.64
N TRP A 269 5.46 -8.21 2.30
CA TRP A 269 6.21 -8.36 1.05
C TRP A 269 5.31 -8.39 -0.20
N VAL A 270 4.05 -8.84 -0.05
CA VAL A 270 3.10 -9.00 -1.16
C VAL A 270 1.79 -8.28 -0.94
N SER A 271 1.24 -8.36 0.28
CA SER A 271 -0.10 -7.86 0.57
C SER A 271 -0.10 -6.50 1.29
N GLY A 272 1.03 -6.08 1.84
CA GLY A 272 1.20 -4.83 2.59
C GLY A 272 1.95 -3.79 1.78
N VAL A 273 1.42 -3.47 0.60
CA VAL A 273 1.99 -2.43 -0.27
C VAL A 273 1.74 -1.07 0.35
N GLY A 274 2.79 -0.25 0.47
CA GLY A 274 2.68 1.11 0.98
C GLY A 274 3.87 1.54 1.85
N PRO A 275 3.86 2.74 2.44
CA PRO A 275 4.98 3.28 3.20
C PRO A 275 5.40 2.42 4.41
N LEU A 276 4.44 1.89 5.18
CA LEU A 276 4.76 1.03 6.35
C LEU A 276 5.28 -0.34 5.91
N GLY A 277 4.60 -0.98 4.94
CA GLY A 277 5.05 -2.24 4.35
C GLY A 277 6.43 -2.10 3.72
N GLY A 278 6.70 -0.99 3.03
CA GLY A 278 8.00 -0.67 2.44
C GLY A 278 9.12 -0.61 3.48
N GLN A 279 8.89 0.08 4.60
CA GLN A 279 9.87 0.11 5.69
C GLN A 279 10.13 -1.29 6.27
N LYS A 280 9.09 -2.14 6.39
CA LYS A 280 9.25 -3.53 6.85
C LYS A 280 10.06 -4.38 5.87
N VAL A 281 9.84 -4.23 4.57
CA VAL A 281 10.63 -4.92 3.55
C VAL A 281 12.09 -4.47 3.62
N LEU A 282 12.36 -3.17 3.79
CA LEU A 282 13.73 -2.66 3.97
C LEU A 282 14.38 -3.16 5.27
N ASP A 283 13.61 -3.28 6.38
CA ASP A 283 14.08 -3.88 7.64
C ASP A 283 14.56 -5.32 7.42
N ASP A 284 13.77 -6.13 6.71
CA ASP A 284 14.11 -7.52 6.42
C ASP A 284 15.33 -7.63 5.49
N ILE A 285 15.41 -6.79 4.46
CA ILE A 285 16.58 -6.75 3.54
C ILE A 285 17.84 -6.34 4.32
N GLU A 286 17.78 -5.34 5.20
CA GLU A 286 18.91 -4.91 6.02
C GLU A 286 19.37 -6.02 6.97
N ALA A 287 18.43 -6.68 7.66
CA ALA A 287 18.75 -7.80 8.53
C ALA A 287 19.45 -8.93 7.75
N TYR A 288 18.88 -9.30 6.60
CA TYR A 288 19.43 -10.30 5.71
C TYR A 288 20.87 -9.94 5.27
N LEU A 289 21.10 -8.73 4.78
CA LEU A 289 22.42 -8.27 4.30
C LEU A 289 23.45 -8.18 5.43
N THR A 290 23.01 -7.88 6.66
CA THR A 290 23.86 -7.85 7.84
C THR A 290 24.35 -9.26 8.19
N ASP A 291 23.52 -10.28 8.03
CA ASP A 291 23.89 -11.68 8.31
C ASP A 291 24.85 -12.26 7.27
N LEU A 292 24.95 -11.66 6.06
CA LEU A 292 25.90 -12.06 5.00
C LEU A 292 27.30 -11.48 5.19
N THR A 293 27.48 -10.45 6.01
CA THR A 293 28.76 -9.72 6.21
C THR A 293 29.49 -10.17 7.47
#